data_d199cb3bc84075119cc7bdb0e960268c
#
_entry.id   d199cb3bc84075119cc7bdb0e960268c
#
_cell.length_a   1.000
_cell.length_b   1.000
_cell.length_c   1.000
_cell.angle_alpha   90.00
_cell.angle_beta   90.00
_cell.angle_gamma   90.00
#
_symmetry.space_group_name_H-M   'P 1'
#
loop_
_entity.id
_entity.type
_entity.pdbx_description
1 polymer ?
#
loop_
_entity_poly.entity_id
_entity_poly.type
_entity_poly.pdbx_seq_one_letter_code
_entity_poly.pdbx_strand_id
1 'polypeptide(L)'
;GIGMQVLENLKIKEKVYTEKLKNGLTVMIIPKKGIQKKFVIWGTHYGSNDSKFIVPGEQEVTEVPKGVAHFLEHKMFEQENGKNSLDVLTDLGVNANAYTTNNHTAYLYECTDKFYEALDELMDYVQHPYFTDENVEKEKGIIGQEIMMYDDYPEWKVYLNALEAMYHQNSVKLDITGTIETI
;
A
#
# COMPACT_ATOMS: atom_id res chain seq x y z
N GLY A 1 -1.00 20.66 -22.11
CA GLY A 1 -0.57 19.45 -21.43
C GLY A 1 0.89 19.55 -21.02
N ILE A 2 1.19 19.21 -19.79
CA ILE A 2 2.59 19.03 -19.37
C ILE A 2 3.04 17.77 -20.12
N GLY A 3 3.98 17.94 -21.06
CA GLY A 3 4.46 16.84 -21.89
C GLY A 3 5.12 15.74 -21.04
N MET A 4 4.98 14.48 -21.49
CA MET A 4 5.63 13.34 -20.89
C MET A 4 7.15 13.54 -20.87
N GLN A 5 7.77 13.41 -19.69
CA GLN A 5 9.23 13.44 -19.56
C GLN A 5 9.80 12.05 -19.82
N VAL A 6 10.95 12.00 -20.49
CA VAL A 6 11.66 10.76 -20.81
C VAL A 6 13.05 10.81 -20.18
N LEU A 7 13.32 9.85 -19.29
CA LEU A 7 14.67 9.59 -18.78
C LEU A 7 15.24 8.35 -19.46
N GLU A 8 16.45 8.45 -19.97
CA GLU A 8 17.13 7.36 -20.68
C GLU A 8 18.41 6.99 -19.96
N ASN A 9 18.58 5.70 -19.65
CA ASN A 9 19.85 5.15 -19.16
C ASN A 9 20.57 4.46 -20.30
N LEU A 10 21.62 5.08 -20.81
CA LEU A 10 22.40 4.60 -21.96
C LEU A 10 23.17 3.31 -21.67
N LYS A 11 23.51 3.03 -20.38
CA LYS A 11 24.25 1.82 -20.02
C LYS A 11 23.39 0.56 -20.06
N ILE A 12 22.14 0.66 -19.61
CA ILE A 12 21.19 -0.46 -19.57
C ILE A 12 20.12 -0.39 -20.69
N LYS A 13 20.21 0.62 -21.56
CA LYS A 13 19.28 0.87 -22.68
C LYS A 13 17.80 0.90 -22.26
N GLU A 14 17.51 1.40 -21.06
CA GLU A 14 16.16 1.59 -20.55
C GLU A 14 15.70 3.04 -20.66
N LYS A 15 14.41 3.22 -20.94
CA LYS A 15 13.73 4.51 -20.94
C LYS A 15 12.64 4.51 -19.90
N VAL A 16 12.56 5.58 -19.13
CA VAL A 16 11.46 5.84 -18.18
C VAL A 16 10.64 7.00 -18.74
N TYR A 17 9.38 6.75 -19.00
CA TYR A 17 8.41 7.76 -19.38
C TYR A 17 7.66 8.21 -18.13
N THR A 18 7.66 9.50 -17.86
CA THR A 18 7.02 10.07 -16.68
C THR A 18 6.08 11.19 -17.07
N GLU A 19 4.86 11.16 -16.53
CA GLU A 19 3.87 12.23 -16.68
C GLU A 19 3.19 12.49 -15.36
N LYS A 20 3.00 13.78 -15.02
CA LYS A 20 2.16 14.20 -13.90
C LYS A 20 0.80 14.61 -14.44
N LEU A 21 -0.24 13.90 -14.02
CA LEU A 21 -1.62 14.18 -14.43
C LEU A 21 -2.14 15.45 -13.74
N LYS A 22 -3.22 16.02 -14.27
CA LYS A 22 -3.84 17.25 -13.71
C LYS A 22 -4.30 17.11 -12.26
N ASN A 23 -4.68 15.89 -11.83
CA ASN A 23 -5.08 15.58 -10.45
C ASN A 23 -3.90 15.40 -9.50
N GLY A 24 -2.66 15.55 -9.97
CA GLY A 24 -1.45 15.39 -9.17
C GLY A 24 -0.84 13.99 -9.18
N LEU A 25 -1.50 13.00 -9.77
CA LEU A 25 -0.95 11.65 -9.91
C LEU A 25 0.26 11.65 -10.84
N THR A 26 1.36 11.06 -10.39
CA THR A 26 2.53 10.80 -11.24
C THR A 26 2.45 9.40 -11.80
N VAL A 27 2.53 9.28 -13.13
CA VAL A 27 2.55 8.00 -13.84
C VAL A 27 3.94 7.78 -14.39
N MET A 28 4.52 6.59 -14.16
CA MET A 28 5.80 6.16 -14.71
C MET A 28 5.61 4.88 -15.51
N ILE A 29 6.19 4.84 -16.71
CA ILE A 29 6.16 3.67 -17.59
C ILE A 29 7.59 3.32 -18.00
N ILE A 30 7.97 2.07 -17.77
CA ILE A 30 9.28 1.53 -18.18
C ILE A 30 9.04 0.37 -19.13
N PRO A 31 9.08 0.61 -20.46
CA PRO A 31 8.91 -0.45 -21.43
C PRO A 31 10.10 -1.40 -21.42
N LYS A 32 9.82 -2.70 -21.42
CA LYS A 32 10.81 -3.79 -21.48
C LYS A 32 10.54 -4.65 -22.71
N LYS A 33 11.26 -4.40 -23.81
CA LYS A 33 11.11 -5.18 -25.02
C LYS A 33 11.54 -6.63 -24.82
N GLY A 34 10.76 -7.57 -25.34
CA GLY A 34 11.06 -8.99 -25.29
C GLY A 34 10.69 -9.67 -23.96
N ILE A 35 10.15 -8.93 -22.99
CA ILE A 35 9.66 -9.49 -21.73
C ILE A 35 8.13 -9.50 -21.77
N GLN A 36 7.53 -10.69 -21.58
CA GLN A 36 6.08 -10.86 -21.58
C GLN A 36 5.46 -10.49 -20.23
N LYS A 37 6.20 -10.68 -19.13
CA LYS A 37 5.74 -10.35 -17.78
C LYS A 37 5.61 -8.83 -17.62
N LYS A 38 4.47 -8.40 -17.11
CA LYS A 38 4.16 -7.00 -16.83
C LYS A 38 3.96 -6.83 -15.32
N PHE A 39 4.40 -5.70 -14.82
CA PHE A 39 4.33 -5.33 -13.42
C PHE A 39 3.69 -3.96 -13.28
N VAL A 40 2.74 -3.84 -12.33
CA VAL A 40 2.11 -2.57 -11.96
C VAL A 40 2.22 -2.38 -10.47
N ILE A 41 2.58 -1.18 -10.05
CA ILE A 41 2.57 -0.76 -8.66
C ILE A 41 1.87 0.59 -8.53
N TRP A 42 0.95 0.67 -7.59
CA TRP A 42 0.29 1.88 -7.15
C TRP A 42 0.78 2.22 -5.75
N GLY A 43 1.36 3.40 -5.57
CA GLY A 43 1.90 3.85 -4.28
C GLY A 43 1.24 5.13 -3.80
N THR A 44 1.11 5.25 -2.49
CA THR A 44 0.71 6.48 -1.82
C THR A 44 1.67 6.83 -0.69
N HIS A 45 1.92 8.13 -0.47
CA HIS A 45 2.74 8.65 0.63
C HIS A 45 1.96 8.63 1.96
N TYR A 46 1.51 7.44 2.35
CA TYR A 46 0.86 7.20 3.63
C TYR A 46 1.38 5.88 4.21
N GLY A 47 2.06 5.95 5.32
CA GLY A 47 2.67 4.81 5.99
C GLY A 47 2.56 4.92 7.52
N SER A 48 3.22 4.01 8.24
CA SER A 48 3.13 3.92 9.69
C SER A 48 3.66 5.14 10.45
N ASN A 49 4.52 5.95 9.81
CA ASN A 49 5.00 7.22 10.38
C ASN A 49 3.92 8.32 10.40
N ASP A 50 2.89 8.22 9.58
CA ASP A 50 1.85 9.23 9.40
C ASP A 50 0.75 9.09 10.46
N SER A 51 1.12 9.22 11.75
CA SER A 51 0.21 9.15 12.90
C SER A 51 -0.49 10.46 13.21
N LYS A 52 0.05 11.59 12.72
CA LYS A 52 -0.51 12.93 12.89
C LYS A 52 -0.42 13.69 11.58
N PHE A 53 -1.55 14.17 11.08
CA PHE A 53 -1.63 14.89 9.81
C PHE A 53 -2.87 15.79 9.76
N ILE A 54 -2.90 16.66 8.77
CA ILE A 54 -4.07 17.48 8.46
C ILE A 54 -4.69 16.94 7.18
N VAL A 55 -5.95 16.56 7.27
CA VAL A 55 -6.71 16.09 6.09
C VAL A 55 -6.89 17.27 5.13
N PRO A 56 -6.65 17.10 3.82
CA PRO A 56 -6.87 18.15 2.84
C PRO A 56 -8.27 18.76 2.94
N GLY A 57 -8.32 20.09 3.16
CA GLY A 57 -9.57 20.84 3.36
C GLY A 57 -9.98 21.03 4.82
N GLU A 58 -9.33 20.40 5.78
CA GLU A 58 -9.51 20.57 7.22
C GLU A 58 -8.44 21.50 7.80
N GLN A 59 -8.70 22.01 9.02
CA GLN A 59 -7.75 22.87 9.74
C GLN A 59 -7.19 22.20 10.99
N GLU A 60 -7.84 21.14 11.45
CA GLU A 60 -7.47 20.43 12.67
C GLU A 60 -6.50 19.27 12.36
N VAL A 61 -5.63 18.98 13.33
CA VAL A 61 -4.72 17.83 13.26
C VAL A 61 -5.50 16.56 13.60
N THR A 62 -5.49 15.60 12.67
CA THR A 62 -5.98 14.25 12.92
C THR A 62 -4.85 13.40 13.48
N GLU A 63 -5.10 12.74 14.59
CA GLU A 63 -4.20 11.74 15.18
C GLU A 63 -4.85 10.36 15.07
N VAL A 64 -4.09 9.40 14.54
CA VAL A 64 -4.55 8.02 14.34
C VAL A 64 -3.74 7.05 15.18
N PRO A 65 -4.36 5.94 15.64
CA PRO A 65 -3.68 4.89 16.38
C PRO A 65 -2.56 4.21 15.59
N LYS A 66 -1.68 3.50 16.30
CA LYS A 66 -0.67 2.63 15.69
C LYS A 66 -1.33 1.57 14.80
N GLY A 67 -0.75 1.32 13.63
CA GLY A 67 -1.20 0.25 12.73
C GLY A 67 -2.30 0.64 11.75
N VAL A 68 -2.84 1.88 11.79
CA VAL A 68 -3.93 2.30 10.89
C VAL A 68 -3.55 2.18 9.42
N ALA A 69 -2.34 2.54 9.02
CA ALA A 69 -1.92 2.43 7.63
C ALA A 69 -1.93 0.97 7.13
N HIS A 70 -1.43 0.04 7.92
CA HIS A 70 -1.47 -1.39 7.62
C HIS A 70 -2.91 -1.93 7.65
N PHE A 71 -3.72 -1.49 8.60
CA PHE A 71 -5.14 -1.84 8.66
C PHE A 71 -5.88 -1.41 7.38
N LEU A 72 -5.66 -0.20 6.91
CA LEU A 72 -6.25 0.32 5.67
C LEU A 72 -5.78 -0.48 4.44
N GLU A 73 -4.52 -0.90 4.40
CA GLU A 73 -4.00 -1.76 3.33
C GLU A 73 -4.86 -3.02 3.17
N HIS A 74 -5.13 -3.73 4.26
CA HIS A 74 -5.99 -4.91 4.26
C HIS A 74 -7.42 -4.58 3.84
N LYS A 75 -7.97 -3.49 4.35
CA LYS A 75 -9.37 -3.10 4.12
C LYS A 75 -9.69 -2.68 2.71
N MET A 76 -8.73 -2.13 1.96
CA MET A 76 -8.95 -1.65 0.61
C MET A 76 -9.38 -2.74 -0.37
N PHE A 77 -9.05 -4.00 -0.10
CA PHE A 77 -9.44 -5.13 -0.96
C PHE A 77 -10.92 -5.51 -0.86
N GLU A 78 -11.58 -5.26 0.26
CA GLU A 78 -13.01 -5.54 0.43
C GLU A 78 -13.89 -4.52 -0.30
N GLN A 79 -14.83 -5.01 -1.10
CA GLN A 79 -15.74 -4.21 -1.91
C GLN A 79 -17.19 -4.31 -1.41
N GLU A 80 -17.99 -3.28 -1.70
CA GLU A 80 -19.39 -3.19 -1.30
C GLU A 80 -20.23 -4.36 -1.84
N ASN A 81 -19.87 -4.91 -2.98
CA ASN A 81 -20.54 -6.06 -3.59
C ASN A 81 -20.26 -7.41 -2.90
N GLY A 82 -19.54 -7.40 -1.78
CA GLY A 82 -19.14 -8.60 -1.04
C GLY A 82 -17.95 -9.36 -1.64
N LYS A 83 -17.36 -8.86 -2.72
CA LYS A 83 -16.17 -9.43 -3.34
C LYS A 83 -14.91 -8.87 -2.70
N ASN A 84 -13.85 -9.69 -2.68
CA ASN A 84 -12.49 -9.26 -2.36
C ASN A 84 -11.71 -9.08 -3.66
N SER A 85 -11.17 -7.91 -3.89
CA SER A 85 -10.44 -7.59 -5.13
C SER A 85 -9.20 -8.46 -5.32
N LEU A 86 -8.58 -8.93 -4.24
CA LEU A 86 -7.47 -9.87 -4.30
C LEU A 86 -7.89 -11.21 -4.94
N ASP A 87 -9.07 -11.71 -4.59
CA ASP A 87 -9.64 -12.93 -5.17
C ASP A 87 -9.99 -12.72 -6.65
N VAL A 88 -10.54 -11.57 -7.01
CA VAL A 88 -10.84 -11.21 -8.41
C VAL A 88 -9.56 -11.23 -9.24
N LEU A 89 -8.47 -10.65 -8.75
CA LEU A 89 -7.17 -10.66 -9.43
C LEU A 89 -6.60 -12.07 -9.55
N THR A 90 -6.72 -12.88 -8.51
CA THR A 90 -6.29 -14.28 -8.53
C THR A 90 -7.07 -15.09 -9.57
N ASP A 91 -8.36 -14.88 -9.68
CA ASP A 91 -9.21 -15.53 -10.68
C ASP A 91 -8.86 -15.14 -12.13
N LEU A 92 -8.31 -13.92 -12.32
CA LEU A 92 -7.75 -13.49 -13.60
C LEU A 92 -6.38 -14.14 -13.92
N GLY A 93 -5.82 -14.92 -13.01
CA GLY A 93 -4.47 -15.49 -13.15
C GLY A 93 -3.35 -14.48 -12.88
N VAL A 94 -3.66 -13.40 -12.18
CA VAL A 94 -2.73 -12.31 -11.85
C VAL A 94 -2.20 -12.53 -10.44
N ASN A 95 -0.91 -12.33 -10.24
CA ASN A 95 -0.28 -12.37 -8.93
C ASN A 95 -0.28 -10.98 -8.31
N ALA A 96 -1.16 -10.75 -7.37
CA ALA A 96 -1.34 -9.46 -6.68
C ALA A 96 -0.83 -9.51 -5.25
N ASN A 97 -0.36 -8.35 -4.77
CA ASN A 97 0.10 -8.18 -3.40
C ASN A 97 -0.05 -6.72 -2.95
N ALA A 98 0.18 -6.48 -1.68
CA ALA A 98 0.28 -5.15 -1.12
C ALA A 98 1.27 -5.14 0.04
N TYR A 99 1.77 -3.96 0.39
CA TYR A 99 2.63 -3.79 1.55
C TYR A 99 2.55 -2.37 2.11
N THR A 100 2.78 -2.25 3.41
CA THR A 100 2.87 -0.99 4.13
C THR A 100 4.26 -0.84 4.73
N THR A 101 4.87 0.31 4.53
CA THR A 101 6.14 0.69 5.14
C THR A 101 5.97 1.89 6.08
N ASN A 102 7.06 2.41 6.61
CA ASN A 102 7.04 3.59 7.47
C ASN A 102 6.52 4.86 6.75
N ASN A 103 6.71 4.97 5.46
CA ASN A 103 6.42 6.20 4.71
C ASN A 103 5.51 6.02 3.49
N HIS A 104 5.16 4.79 3.13
CA HIS A 104 4.26 4.55 2.00
C HIS A 104 3.50 3.25 2.12
N THR A 105 2.40 3.15 1.38
CA THR A 105 1.62 1.94 1.15
C THR A 105 1.56 1.70 -0.35
N ALA A 106 1.69 0.45 -0.76
CA ALA A 106 1.69 0.08 -2.17
C ALA A 106 0.80 -1.12 -2.43
N TYR A 107 0.13 -1.09 -3.59
CA TYR A 107 -0.67 -2.17 -4.15
C TYR A 107 -0.08 -2.53 -5.50
N LEU A 108 0.13 -3.79 -5.76
CA LEU A 108 0.84 -4.23 -6.94
C LEU A 108 0.27 -5.52 -7.52
N TYR A 109 0.55 -5.74 -8.78
CA TYR A 109 0.37 -7.03 -9.42
C TYR A 109 1.41 -7.28 -10.52
N GLU A 110 1.62 -8.54 -10.80
CA GLU A 110 2.35 -8.96 -11.98
C GLU A 110 1.51 -9.97 -12.78
N CYS A 111 1.60 -9.87 -14.10
CA CYS A 111 0.83 -10.73 -15.01
C CYS A 111 1.59 -10.94 -16.32
N THR A 112 1.18 -11.95 -17.06
CA THR A 112 1.56 -12.14 -18.47
C THR A 112 0.39 -11.80 -19.38
N ASP A 113 -0.83 -12.03 -18.95
CA ASP A 113 -2.09 -11.79 -19.63
C ASP A 113 -3.06 -11.02 -18.73
N LYS A 114 -4.17 -10.54 -19.27
CA LYS A 114 -5.20 -9.81 -18.50
C LYS A 114 -4.73 -8.51 -17.85
N PHE A 115 -3.76 -7.85 -18.46
CA PHE A 115 -3.15 -6.62 -17.92
C PHE A 115 -4.18 -5.52 -17.68
N TYR A 116 -5.05 -5.24 -18.64
CA TYR A 116 -6.01 -4.15 -18.53
C TYR A 116 -7.17 -4.46 -17.59
N GLU A 117 -7.65 -5.70 -17.57
CA GLU A 117 -8.66 -6.14 -16.62
C GLU A 117 -8.15 -6.06 -15.18
N ALA A 118 -6.89 -6.45 -14.95
CA ALA A 118 -6.24 -6.31 -13.65
C ALA A 118 -5.99 -4.84 -13.28
N LEU A 119 -5.62 -4.00 -14.24
CA LEU A 119 -5.44 -2.56 -14.02
C LEU A 119 -6.76 -1.90 -13.62
N ASP A 120 -7.86 -2.21 -14.29
CA ASP A 120 -9.19 -1.70 -13.96
C ASP A 120 -9.59 -2.09 -12.53
N GLU A 121 -9.36 -3.34 -12.12
CA GLU A 121 -9.64 -3.80 -10.75
C GLU A 121 -8.78 -3.06 -9.73
N LEU A 122 -7.49 -2.91 -9.96
CA LEU A 122 -6.59 -2.18 -9.07
C LEU A 122 -7.01 -0.71 -8.94
N MET A 123 -7.27 -0.04 -10.06
CA MET A 123 -7.71 1.36 -10.06
C MET A 123 -9.06 1.54 -9.37
N ASP A 124 -9.93 0.55 -9.40
CA ASP A 124 -11.22 0.58 -8.73
C ASP A 124 -11.05 0.45 -7.21
N TYR A 125 -10.39 -0.59 -6.72
CA TYR A 125 -10.34 -0.82 -5.27
C TYR A 125 -9.48 0.20 -4.51
N VAL A 126 -8.44 0.78 -5.10
CA VAL A 126 -7.64 1.82 -4.43
C VAL A 126 -8.37 3.15 -4.29
N GLN A 127 -9.47 3.35 -5.01
CA GLN A 127 -10.27 4.58 -5.00
C GLN A 127 -11.59 4.46 -4.25
N HIS A 128 -12.05 3.25 -3.93
CA HIS A 128 -13.39 3.00 -3.39
C HIS A 128 -13.31 2.16 -2.11
N PRO A 129 -12.84 2.75 -0.98
CA PRO A 129 -12.84 2.05 0.30
C PRO A 129 -14.27 1.78 0.77
N TYR A 130 -14.47 0.60 1.36
CA TYR A 130 -15.76 0.18 1.91
C TYR A 130 -15.58 -0.32 3.34
N PHE A 131 -16.24 0.35 4.29
CA PHE A 131 -16.17 0.04 5.71
C PHE A 131 -17.55 -0.22 6.28
N THR A 132 -17.67 -1.30 7.07
CA THR A 132 -18.78 -1.59 7.96
C THR A 132 -18.24 -2.01 9.32
N ASP A 133 -19.02 -1.87 10.38
CA ASP A 133 -18.60 -2.33 11.70
C ASP A 133 -18.21 -3.82 11.68
N GLU A 134 -18.99 -4.63 10.98
CA GLU A 134 -18.75 -6.07 10.84
C GLU A 134 -17.42 -6.37 10.13
N ASN A 135 -17.14 -5.71 8.99
CA ASN A 135 -15.92 -6.00 8.25
C ASN A 135 -14.67 -5.43 8.92
N VAL A 136 -14.81 -4.34 9.68
CA VAL A 136 -13.73 -3.78 10.50
C VAL A 136 -13.38 -4.75 11.65
N GLU A 137 -14.37 -5.26 12.38
CA GLU A 137 -14.13 -6.22 13.48
C GLU A 137 -13.52 -7.53 12.97
N LYS A 138 -13.95 -8.03 11.84
CA LYS A 138 -13.35 -9.19 11.18
C LYS A 138 -11.87 -8.97 10.89
N GLU A 139 -11.52 -7.84 10.31
CA GLU A 139 -10.14 -7.50 9.95
C GLU A 139 -9.26 -7.32 11.19
N LYS A 140 -9.77 -6.75 12.27
CA LYS A 140 -9.07 -6.69 13.56
C LYS A 140 -8.64 -8.09 14.04
N GLY A 141 -9.51 -9.07 13.89
CA GLY A 141 -9.20 -10.47 14.24
C GLY A 141 -8.07 -11.04 13.39
N ILE A 142 -8.06 -10.78 12.09
CA ILE A 142 -7.04 -11.25 11.15
C ILE A 142 -5.68 -10.61 11.47
N ILE A 143 -5.65 -9.29 11.64
CA ILE A 143 -4.42 -8.55 11.97
C ILE A 143 -3.93 -8.92 13.36
N GLY A 144 -4.82 -9.15 14.32
CA GLY A 144 -4.45 -9.63 15.64
C GLY A 144 -3.69 -10.96 15.61
N GLN A 145 -4.10 -11.89 14.73
CA GLN A 145 -3.36 -13.14 14.51
C GLN A 145 -2.00 -12.90 13.85
N GLU A 146 -1.93 -11.98 12.89
CA GLU A 146 -0.67 -11.61 12.25
C GLU A 146 0.32 -11.00 13.25
N ILE A 147 -0.13 -10.11 14.13
CA ILE A 147 0.68 -9.53 15.22
C ILE A 147 1.24 -10.63 16.12
N MET A 148 0.41 -11.58 16.55
CA MET A 148 0.87 -12.70 17.36
C MET A 148 1.90 -13.55 16.65
N MET A 149 1.78 -13.74 15.33
CA MET A 149 2.77 -14.45 14.53
C MET A 149 4.12 -13.74 14.55
N TYR A 150 4.16 -12.42 14.39
CA TYR A 150 5.40 -11.64 14.46
C TYR A 150 6.00 -11.59 15.86
N ASP A 151 5.17 -11.63 16.92
CA ASP A 151 5.64 -11.67 18.30
C ASP A 151 6.44 -12.92 18.65
N ASP A 152 6.31 -13.98 17.88
CA ASP A 152 7.10 -15.21 18.01
C ASP A 152 8.49 -15.11 17.36
N TYR A 153 8.81 -14.01 16.67
CA TYR A 153 10.11 -13.76 16.05
C TYR A 153 11.00 -12.86 16.93
N PRO A 154 12.02 -13.38 17.63
CA PRO A 154 12.89 -12.59 18.49
C PRO A 154 13.60 -11.44 17.78
N GLU A 155 14.01 -11.65 16.53
CA GLU A 155 14.70 -10.63 15.71
C GLU A 155 13.82 -9.42 15.44
N TRP A 156 12.51 -9.62 15.22
CA TRP A 156 11.55 -8.55 15.04
C TRP A 156 11.39 -7.71 16.31
N LYS A 157 11.31 -8.36 17.48
CA LYS A 157 11.26 -7.67 18.78
C LYS A 157 12.51 -6.85 19.06
N VAL A 158 13.69 -7.38 18.76
CA VAL A 158 14.97 -6.65 18.89
C VAL A 158 14.97 -5.42 18.01
N TYR A 159 14.53 -5.54 16.77
CA TYR A 159 14.42 -4.41 15.83
C TYR A 159 13.47 -3.31 16.34
N LEU A 160 12.26 -3.67 16.77
CA LEU A 160 11.28 -2.73 17.32
C LEU A 160 11.77 -2.04 18.60
N ASN A 161 12.37 -2.80 19.51
CA ASN A 161 12.93 -2.27 20.76
C ASN A 161 14.10 -1.31 20.49
N ALA A 162 14.93 -1.62 19.48
CA ALA A 162 16.01 -0.74 19.06
C ALA A 162 15.48 0.59 18.51
N LEU A 163 14.45 0.56 17.66
CA LEU A 163 13.79 1.78 17.16
C LEU A 163 13.18 2.61 18.29
N GLU A 164 12.50 1.98 19.24
CA GLU A 164 11.91 2.66 20.39
C GLU A 164 12.97 3.31 21.29
N ALA A 165 14.10 2.64 21.49
CA ALA A 165 15.23 3.16 22.26
C ALA A 165 15.96 4.33 21.57
N MET A 166 16.04 4.31 20.24
CA MET A 166 16.74 5.31 19.42
C MET A 166 15.93 6.59 19.19
N TYR A 167 14.60 6.50 19.13
CA TYR A 167 13.71 7.59 18.72
C TYR A 167 12.68 7.91 19.80
N HIS A 168 12.78 9.09 20.42
CA HIS A 168 11.83 9.51 21.47
C HIS A 168 10.52 10.08 20.90
N GLN A 169 10.57 10.84 19.82
CA GLN A 169 9.41 11.56 19.27
C GLN A 169 9.09 11.20 17.82
N ASN A 170 9.98 10.51 17.10
CA ASN A 170 9.75 10.18 15.71
C ASN A 170 8.86 8.93 15.60
N SER A 171 7.84 9.02 14.73
CA SER A 171 6.87 7.95 14.49
C SER A 171 7.49 6.65 13.93
N VAL A 172 8.74 6.67 13.45
CA VAL A 172 9.46 5.46 12.99
C VAL A 172 9.60 4.40 14.07
N LYS A 173 9.51 4.78 15.37
CA LYS A 173 9.50 3.85 16.51
C LYS A 173 8.21 3.03 16.62
N LEU A 174 7.15 3.44 15.93
CA LEU A 174 5.86 2.76 15.98
C LEU A 174 5.90 1.47 15.14
N ASP A 175 5.31 0.41 15.68
CA ASP A 175 5.11 -0.83 14.92
C ASP A 175 4.20 -0.58 13.72
N ILE A 176 4.61 -1.04 12.53
CA ILE A 176 3.83 -0.91 11.30
C ILE A 176 2.49 -1.63 11.42
N THR A 177 2.46 -2.80 12.03
CA THR A 177 1.24 -3.60 12.25
C THR A 177 0.36 -3.06 13.37
N GLY A 178 0.88 -2.19 14.23
CA GLY A 178 0.23 -1.78 15.46
C GLY A 178 0.29 -2.85 16.55
N THR A 179 -0.58 -2.73 17.54
CA THR A 179 -0.78 -3.70 18.63
C THR A 179 -2.23 -4.15 18.68
N ILE A 180 -2.52 -5.25 19.39
CA ILE A 180 -3.91 -5.75 19.55
C ILE A 180 -4.82 -4.67 20.17
N GLU A 181 -4.27 -3.82 21.02
CA GLU A 181 -5.02 -2.73 21.67
C GLU A 181 -5.26 -1.52 20.76
N THR A 182 -4.46 -1.36 19.69
CA THR A 182 -4.52 -0.17 18.82
C THR A 182 -5.23 -0.37 17.48
N ILE A 183 -5.46 -1.62 17.10
CA ILE A 183 -6.16 -1.98 15.86
C ILE A 183 -7.67 -2.09 16.02
#